data_b14c7f21cc1015e29f8b76580de81ef5
#
_entry.id   b14c7f21cc1015e29f8b76580de81ef5
#
_cell.length_a   1.000
_cell.length_b   1.000
_cell.length_c   1.000
_cell.angle_alpha   90.00
_cell.angle_beta   90.00
_cell.angle_gamma   90.00
#
_symmetry.space_group_name_H-M   'P 1'
#
loop_
_entity.id
_entity.type
_entity.pdbx_description
1 polymer ?
#
loop_
_entity_poly.entity_id
_entity_poly.type
_entity_poly.pdbx_seq_one_letter_code
_entity_poly.pdbx_strand_id
1 'polypeptide(L)'
;MIVVLIGVSGCGKTAVGEALARDLGWRYLDADDYHPPANVEKMRSGQPLTDADRWPWLDRLNELMRAQDARGEHAVVACSALKQAYRDRLARGIENLRWVHLKGSFELIMSRLQQRKHRYMPASLLQSQFETLEEPRDALTIDIADPPQVLAARIRAALELNRGGAEDPEERRGKAAPH
;
A
#
# COMPACT_ATOMS: atom_id res chain seq x y z
N MET A 1 -2.48 -11.34 -7.30
CA MET A 1 -2.72 -9.88 -7.18
C MET A 1 -2.04 -9.35 -5.93
N ILE A 2 -1.32 -8.26 -6.06
CA ILE A 2 -0.68 -7.56 -4.95
C ILE A 2 -1.38 -6.22 -4.75
N VAL A 3 -1.87 -5.95 -3.55
CA VAL A 3 -2.46 -4.67 -3.15
C VAL A 3 -1.47 -3.93 -2.25
N VAL A 4 -1.04 -2.74 -2.64
CA VAL A 4 -0.11 -1.94 -1.85
C VAL A 4 -0.83 -0.72 -1.27
N LEU A 5 -0.92 -0.68 0.06
CA LEU A 5 -1.47 0.47 0.79
C LEU A 5 -0.36 1.50 0.98
N ILE A 6 -0.57 2.71 0.48
CA ILE A 6 0.38 3.81 0.56
C ILE A 6 -0.18 5.02 1.32
N GLY A 7 0.70 5.88 1.76
CA GLY A 7 0.37 7.11 2.49
C GLY A 7 1.35 7.42 3.62
N VAL A 8 1.21 8.60 4.22
CA VAL A 8 2.09 9.07 5.28
C VAL A 8 2.01 8.20 6.54
N SER A 9 2.98 8.31 7.43
CA SER A 9 2.94 7.62 8.73
C SER A 9 1.72 8.07 9.53
N GLY A 10 1.08 7.12 10.22
CA GLY A 10 -0.11 7.41 11.01
C GLY A 10 -1.43 7.37 10.24
N CYS A 11 -1.45 7.27 8.91
CA CYS A 11 -2.70 7.18 8.14
C CYS A 11 -3.45 5.84 8.32
N GLY A 12 -2.86 4.84 8.97
CA GLY A 12 -3.54 3.59 9.32
C GLY A 12 -3.22 2.39 8.43
N LYS A 13 -2.16 2.43 7.63
CA LYS A 13 -1.78 1.34 6.70
C LYS A 13 -1.77 -0.05 7.34
N THR A 14 -1.13 -0.18 8.51
CA THR A 14 -1.05 -1.45 9.23
C THR A 14 -2.44 -1.97 9.60
N ALA A 15 -3.24 -1.17 10.30
CA ALA A 15 -4.57 -1.59 10.78
C ALA A 15 -5.54 -1.91 9.62
N VAL A 16 -5.53 -1.09 8.56
CA VAL A 16 -6.35 -1.32 7.36
C VAL A 16 -5.83 -2.52 6.58
N GLY A 17 -4.51 -2.66 6.45
CA GLY A 17 -3.88 -3.76 5.73
C GLY A 17 -4.14 -5.12 6.37
N GLU A 18 -3.99 -5.22 7.69
CA GLU A 18 -4.31 -6.44 8.44
C GLU A 18 -5.80 -6.81 8.34
N ALA A 19 -6.70 -5.80 8.45
CA ALA A 19 -8.13 -6.02 8.30
C ALA A 19 -8.46 -6.52 6.89
N LEU A 20 -7.97 -5.85 5.86
CA LEU A 20 -8.19 -6.22 4.46
C LEU A 20 -7.63 -7.63 4.14
N ALA A 21 -6.40 -7.92 4.58
CA ALA A 21 -5.77 -9.21 4.34
C ALA A 21 -6.56 -10.35 4.99
N ARG A 22 -7.03 -10.17 6.23
CA ARG A 22 -7.87 -11.13 6.94
C ARG A 22 -9.20 -11.35 6.22
N ASP A 23 -9.88 -10.29 5.78
CA ASP A 23 -11.18 -10.36 5.11
C ASP A 23 -11.10 -11.02 3.72
N LEU A 24 -9.93 -10.93 3.07
CA LEU A 24 -9.65 -11.55 1.78
C LEU A 24 -9.03 -12.97 1.91
N GLY A 25 -8.58 -13.36 3.09
CA GLY A 25 -7.77 -14.57 3.27
C GLY A 25 -6.39 -14.49 2.62
N TRP A 26 -5.82 -13.29 2.51
CA TRP A 26 -4.54 -13.02 1.87
C TRP A 26 -3.42 -12.81 2.88
N ARG A 27 -2.18 -12.92 2.42
CA ARG A 27 -1.01 -12.62 3.23
C ARG A 27 -0.90 -11.11 3.46
N TYR A 28 -0.58 -10.71 4.71
CA TYR A 28 -0.19 -9.34 5.04
C TYR A 28 1.33 -9.22 5.15
N LEU A 29 1.89 -8.13 4.61
CA LEU A 29 3.31 -7.77 4.70
C LEU A 29 3.42 -6.30 5.12
N ASP A 30 4.19 -6.04 6.18
CA ASP A 30 4.61 -4.68 6.52
C ASP A 30 6.00 -4.44 5.91
N ALA A 31 6.11 -3.43 5.05
CA ALA A 31 7.36 -3.10 4.38
C ALA A 31 8.47 -2.71 5.37
N ASP A 32 8.10 -2.17 6.53
CA ASP A 32 9.07 -1.75 7.55
C ASP A 32 9.85 -2.92 8.13
N ASP A 33 9.29 -4.15 8.11
CA ASP A 33 9.97 -5.38 8.58
C ASP A 33 11.15 -5.81 7.69
N TYR A 34 11.25 -5.25 6.50
CA TYR A 34 12.25 -5.63 5.50
C TYR A 34 13.40 -4.63 5.34
N HIS A 35 13.46 -3.62 6.20
CA HIS A 35 14.58 -2.68 6.17
C HIS A 35 15.92 -3.39 6.50
N PRO A 36 17.00 -3.09 5.77
CA PRO A 36 18.34 -3.53 6.13
C PRO A 36 18.71 -3.04 7.54
N PRO A 37 19.55 -3.78 8.29
CA PRO A 37 19.98 -3.38 9.63
C PRO A 37 20.56 -1.96 9.71
N ALA A 38 21.29 -1.52 8.70
CA ALA A 38 21.83 -0.17 8.61
C ALA A 38 20.71 0.91 8.57
N ASN A 39 19.62 0.64 7.86
CA ASN A 39 18.46 1.55 7.83
C ASN A 39 17.76 1.59 9.18
N VAL A 40 17.59 0.43 9.81
CA VAL A 40 16.98 0.33 11.16
C VAL A 40 17.78 1.15 12.17
N GLU A 41 19.12 1.06 12.13
CA GLU A 41 19.98 1.82 13.03
C GLU A 41 19.91 3.33 12.78
N LYS A 42 19.92 3.78 11.50
CA LYS A 42 19.68 5.19 11.16
C LYS A 42 18.34 5.70 11.69
N MET A 43 17.26 4.95 11.48
CA MET A 43 15.93 5.33 11.98
C MET A 43 15.88 5.38 13.50
N ARG A 44 16.54 4.42 14.18
CA ARG A 44 16.61 4.38 15.65
C ARG A 44 17.37 5.57 16.22
N SER A 45 18.44 6.01 15.55
CA SER A 45 19.22 7.21 15.92
C SER A 45 18.56 8.52 15.51
N GLY A 46 17.35 8.50 14.94
CA GLY A 46 16.60 9.67 14.51
C GLY A 46 17.10 10.29 13.20
N GLN A 47 17.97 9.59 12.47
CA GLN A 47 18.46 10.06 11.17
C GLN A 47 17.49 9.68 10.06
N PRO A 48 17.12 10.62 9.16
CA PRO A 48 16.26 10.30 8.02
C PRO A 48 17.01 9.42 7.01
N LEU A 49 16.29 8.46 6.39
CA LEU A 49 16.82 7.69 5.29
C LEU A 49 16.90 8.56 4.04
N THR A 50 18.01 8.45 3.32
CA THR A 50 18.17 9.02 1.97
C THR A 50 17.51 8.12 0.92
N ASP A 51 17.39 8.61 -0.32
CA ASP A 51 16.91 7.77 -1.42
C ASP A 51 17.87 6.59 -1.66
N ALA A 52 19.19 6.80 -1.53
CA ALA A 52 20.20 5.75 -1.65
C ALA A 52 20.02 4.63 -0.60
N ASP A 53 19.65 4.98 0.64
CA ASP A 53 19.35 4.01 1.68
C ASP A 53 18.08 3.19 1.37
N ARG A 54 17.13 3.79 0.65
CA ARG A 54 15.86 3.13 0.33
C ARG A 54 15.92 2.17 -0.84
N TRP A 55 16.80 2.40 -1.81
CA TRP A 55 16.83 1.59 -3.03
C TRP A 55 16.99 0.10 -2.77
N PRO A 56 17.95 -0.38 -1.94
CA PRO A 56 18.09 -1.81 -1.65
C PRO A 56 16.86 -2.39 -0.93
N TRP A 57 16.23 -1.62 -0.05
CA TRP A 57 15.01 -2.01 0.64
C TRP A 57 13.82 -2.16 -0.31
N LEU A 58 13.63 -1.20 -1.23
CA LEU A 58 12.58 -1.26 -2.24
C LEU A 58 12.79 -2.40 -3.23
N ASP A 59 14.04 -2.70 -3.61
CA ASP A 59 14.37 -3.86 -4.44
C ASP A 59 14.00 -5.16 -3.74
N ARG A 60 14.34 -5.29 -2.47
CA ARG A 60 13.98 -6.47 -1.67
C ARG A 60 12.47 -6.68 -1.60
N LEU A 61 11.71 -5.61 -1.40
CA LEU A 61 10.24 -5.68 -1.40
C LEU A 61 9.70 -6.06 -2.78
N ASN A 62 10.22 -5.47 -3.85
CA ASN A 62 9.85 -5.83 -5.21
C ASN A 62 10.09 -7.31 -5.50
N GLU A 63 11.26 -7.86 -5.12
CA GLU A 63 11.57 -9.29 -5.26
C GLU A 63 10.55 -10.17 -4.54
N LEU A 64 10.18 -9.83 -3.29
CA LEU A 64 9.18 -10.57 -2.52
C LEU A 64 7.80 -10.54 -3.18
N MET A 65 7.36 -9.37 -3.61
CA MET A 65 6.06 -9.19 -4.28
C MET A 65 6.02 -9.93 -5.63
N ARG A 66 7.09 -9.84 -6.43
CA ARG A 66 7.21 -10.57 -7.70
C ARG A 66 7.17 -12.08 -7.51
N ALA A 67 7.87 -12.59 -6.50
CA ALA A 67 7.88 -14.02 -6.20
C ALA A 67 6.47 -14.52 -5.81
N GLN A 68 5.67 -13.71 -5.12
CA GLN A 68 4.28 -14.05 -4.81
C GLN A 68 3.37 -13.97 -6.04
N ASP A 69 3.49 -12.91 -6.83
CA ASP A 69 2.70 -12.74 -8.06
C ASP A 69 2.96 -13.89 -9.05
N ALA A 70 4.22 -14.28 -9.22
CA ALA A 70 4.63 -15.41 -10.07
C ALA A 70 4.06 -16.76 -9.62
N ARG A 71 3.77 -16.94 -8.33
CA ARG A 71 3.11 -18.13 -7.79
C ARG A 71 1.59 -18.05 -7.81
N GLY A 72 1.02 -16.96 -8.33
CA GLY A 72 -0.41 -16.71 -8.29
C GLY A 72 -0.95 -16.41 -6.88
N GLU A 73 -0.06 -16.16 -5.92
CA GLU A 73 -0.42 -15.82 -4.55
C GLU A 73 -0.87 -14.36 -4.45
N HIS A 74 -1.69 -14.07 -3.45
CA HIS A 74 -2.22 -12.73 -3.21
C HIS A 74 -1.66 -12.16 -1.91
N ALA A 75 -1.38 -10.84 -1.90
CA ALA A 75 -0.90 -10.17 -0.70
C ALA A 75 -1.41 -8.74 -0.59
N VAL A 76 -1.54 -8.28 0.66
CA VAL A 76 -1.69 -6.88 1.03
C VAL A 76 -0.37 -6.42 1.64
N VAL A 77 0.19 -5.35 1.10
CA VAL A 77 1.48 -4.78 1.52
C VAL A 77 1.26 -3.37 2.05
N ALA A 78 1.72 -3.07 3.25
CA ALA A 78 1.76 -1.70 3.78
C ALA A 78 3.14 -1.09 3.51
N CYS A 79 3.19 -0.01 2.73
CA CYS A 79 4.44 0.71 2.43
C CYS A 79 4.14 2.20 2.26
N SER A 80 4.92 3.10 2.85
CA SER A 80 4.67 4.54 2.68
C SER A 80 4.76 4.99 1.23
N ALA A 81 5.77 4.55 0.48
CA ALA A 81 5.99 4.75 -0.97
C ALA A 81 5.61 6.18 -1.47
N LEU A 82 6.08 7.21 -0.73
CA LEU A 82 5.64 8.59 -0.89
C LEU A 82 5.97 9.21 -2.25
N LYS A 83 7.11 8.85 -2.85
CA LYS A 83 7.54 9.35 -4.16
C LYS A 83 7.11 8.42 -5.29
N GLN A 84 6.84 8.97 -6.47
CA GLN A 84 6.54 8.18 -7.67
C GLN A 84 7.68 7.21 -8.01
N ALA A 85 8.92 7.66 -7.91
CA ALA A 85 10.10 6.82 -8.16
C ALA A 85 10.17 5.57 -7.27
N TYR A 86 9.66 5.66 -6.01
CA TYR A 86 9.58 4.49 -5.14
C TYR A 86 8.49 3.53 -5.61
N ARG A 87 7.33 4.04 -6.02
CA ARG A 87 6.23 3.24 -6.56
C ARG A 87 6.62 2.54 -7.85
N ASP A 88 7.29 3.25 -8.76
CA ASP A 88 7.79 2.69 -10.02
C ASP A 88 8.76 1.52 -9.77
N ARG A 89 9.64 1.69 -8.75
CA ARG A 89 10.59 0.64 -8.39
C ARG A 89 9.92 -0.57 -7.78
N LEU A 90 8.93 -0.37 -6.91
CA LEU A 90 8.13 -1.43 -6.30
C LEU A 90 7.28 -2.20 -7.32
N ALA A 91 6.75 -1.51 -8.33
CA ALA A 91 5.86 -2.10 -9.34
C ALA A 91 6.59 -2.89 -10.43
N ARG A 92 7.91 -2.76 -10.54
CA ARG A 92 8.68 -3.29 -11.65
C ARG A 92 8.49 -4.80 -11.82
N GLY A 93 7.95 -5.22 -12.98
CA GLY A 93 7.75 -6.63 -13.33
C GLY A 93 6.64 -7.33 -12.55
N ILE A 94 5.67 -6.58 -12.00
CA ILE A 94 4.46 -7.11 -11.36
C ILE A 94 3.25 -6.69 -12.21
N GLU A 95 2.54 -7.65 -12.77
CA GLU A 95 1.41 -7.39 -13.66
C GLU A 95 0.12 -7.06 -12.90
N ASN A 96 -0.13 -7.77 -11.81
CA ASN A 96 -1.36 -7.67 -11.04
C ASN A 96 -1.15 -6.87 -9.74
N LEU A 97 -0.65 -5.63 -9.86
CA LEU A 97 -0.48 -4.71 -8.73
C LEU A 97 -1.61 -3.67 -8.70
N ARG A 98 -2.11 -3.37 -7.50
CA ARG A 98 -3.09 -2.31 -7.25
C ARG A 98 -2.59 -1.39 -6.13
N TRP A 99 -2.60 -0.09 -6.40
CA TRP A 99 -2.28 0.93 -5.42
C TRP A 99 -3.53 1.41 -4.71
N VAL A 100 -3.46 1.52 -3.39
CA VAL A 100 -4.51 2.12 -2.56
C VAL A 100 -3.88 3.22 -1.71
N HIS A 101 -4.28 4.45 -1.96
CA HIS A 101 -3.81 5.61 -1.22
C HIS A 101 -4.75 5.91 -0.05
N LEU A 102 -4.25 5.74 1.17
CA LEU A 102 -4.95 6.12 2.40
C LEU A 102 -4.70 7.60 2.67
N LYS A 103 -5.67 8.44 2.28
CA LYS A 103 -5.58 9.90 2.34
C LYS A 103 -6.31 10.46 3.56
N GLY A 104 -5.66 11.31 4.31
CA GLY A 104 -6.24 12.06 5.42
C GLY A 104 -5.60 13.43 5.57
N SER A 105 -6.28 14.34 6.28
CA SER A 105 -5.69 15.64 6.57
C SER A 105 -4.55 15.53 7.60
N PHE A 106 -3.69 16.54 7.60
CA PHE A 106 -2.60 16.63 8.59
C PHE A 106 -3.16 16.60 10.02
N GLU A 107 -4.22 17.35 10.29
CA GLU A 107 -4.85 17.48 11.61
C GLU A 107 -5.40 16.15 12.09
N LEU A 108 -6.10 15.41 11.22
CA LEU A 108 -6.66 14.11 11.55
C LEU A 108 -5.54 13.10 11.89
N ILE A 109 -4.50 13.04 11.06
CA ILE A 109 -3.39 12.11 11.27
C ILE A 109 -2.59 12.50 12.51
N MET A 110 -2.34 13.79 12.73
CA MET A 110 -1.64 14.28 13.92
C MET A 110 -2.41 13.94 15.19
N SER A 111 -3.74 14.15 15.22
CA SER A 111 -4.57 13.80 16.38
C SER A 111 -4.50 12.30 16.71
N ARG A 112 -4.49 11.44 15.70
CA ARG A 112 -4.34 9.98 15.86
C ARG A 112 -2.95 9.59 16.39
N LEU A 113 -1.90 10.26 15.92
CA LEU A 113 -0.53 10.01 16.40
C LEU A 113 -0.34 10.43 17.85
N GLN A 114 -0.92 11.54 18.27
CA GLN A 114 -0.87 12.03 19.67
C GLN A 114 -1.59 11.09 20.64
N GLN A 115 -2.62 10.38 20.21
CA GLN A 115 -3.35 9.40 21.04
C GLN A 115 -2.59 8.08 21.25
N ARG A 116 -1.52 7.82 20.48
CA ARG A 116 -0.71 6.60 20.59
C ARG A 116 0.30 6.70 21.72
N LYS A 117 0.12 5.94 22.80
CA LYS A 117 0.98 5.96 23.99
C LYS A 117 2.45 5.55 23.77
N HIS A 118 2.77 4.87 22.65
CA HIS A 118 4.09 4.23 22.47
C HIS A 118 4.85 4.65 21.21
N ARG A 119 4.33 5.58 20.41
CA ARG A 119 4.98 6.00 19.17
C ARG A 119 4.80 7.50 18.97
N TYR A 120 5.64 8.27 19.68
CA TYR A 120 5.68 9.70 19.46
C TYR A 120 6.29 10.01 18.10
N MET A 121 5.57 10.77 17.28
CA MET A 121 6.09 11.33 16.04
C MET A 121 6.03 12.85 16.12
N PRO A 122 7.16 13.56 15.96
CA PRO A 122 7.16 15.01 15.90
C PRO A 122 6.29 15.53 14.74
N ALA A 123 5.60 16.65 14.95
CA ALA A 123 4.80 17.30 13.90
C ALA A 123 5.63 17.64 12.67
N SER A 124 6.89 18.06 12.87
CA SER A 124 7.83 18.36 11.79
C SER A 124 8.13 17.16 10.88
N LEU A 125 8.18 15.95 11.45
CA LEU A 125 8.41 14.74 10.66
C LEU A 125 7.17 14.38 9.84
N LEU A 126 5.97 14.52 10.39
CA LEU A 126 4.74 14.33 9.63
C LEU A 126 4.62 15.37 8.52
N GLN A 127 4.92 16.65 8.81
CA GLN A 127 4.93 17.72 7.82
C GLN A 127 5.86 17.41 6.65
N SER A 128 7.09 16.98 6.94
CA SER A 128 8.05 16.55 5.92
C SER A 128 7.55 15.40 5.05
N GLN A 129 6.75 14.47 5.61
CA GLN A 129 6.16 13.39 4.83
C GLN A 129 5.05 13.90 3.89
N PHE A 130 4.22 14.85 4.33
CA PHE A 130 3.23 15.48 3.46
C PHE A 130 3.90 16.26 2.32
N GLU A 131 4.99 16.97 2.58
CA GLU A 131 5.77 17.69 1.57
C GLU A 131 6.45 16.75 0.57
N THR A 132 6.85 15.55 1.03
CA THR A 132 7.49 14.53 0.19
C THR A 132 6.46 13.73 -0.62
N LEU A 133 5.21 13.69 -0.19
CA LEU A 133 4.17 12.89 -0.83
C LEU A 133 3.85 13.44 -2.22
N GLU A 134 4.21 12.69 -3.22
CA GLU A 134 3.71 12.85 -4.59
C GLU A 134 2.41 12.07 -4.72
N GLU A 135 1.27 12.77 -4.84
CA GLU A 135 -0.04 12.10 -4.93
C GLU A 135 -0.09 11.13 -6.12
N PRO A 136 -0.46 9.86 -5.88
CA PRO A 136 -0.52 8.88 -6.95
C PRO A 136 -1.72 9.16 -7.86
N ARG A 137 -1.51 9.10 -9.19
CA ARG A 137 -2.57 9.30 -10.18
C ARG A 137 -3.40 8.05 -10.45
N ASP A 138 -2.76 6.87 -10.33
CA ASP A 138 -3.33 5.57 -10.68
C ASP A 138 -3.62 4.71 -9.43
N ALA A 139 -4.05 5.35 -8.34
CA ALA A 139 -4.38 4.67 -7.10
C ALA A 139 -5.86 4.86 -6.74
N LEU A 140 -6.46 3.81 -6.16
CA LEU A 140 -7.70 3.96 -5.44
C LEU A 140 -7.46 4.83 -4.20
N THR A 141 -7.98 6.05 -4.19
CA THR A 141 -7.85 6.95 -3.03
C THR A 141 -9.02 6.73 -2.06
N ILE A 142 -8.68 6.45 -0.80
CA ILE A 142 -9.63 6.20 0.30
C ILE A 142 -9.40 7.25 1.39
N ASP A 143 -10.44 8.02 1.70
CA ASP A 143 -10.44 8.90 2.88
C ASP A 143 -10.44 8.06 4.16
N ILE A 144 -9.55 8.41 5.10
CA ILE A 144 -9.32 7.62 6.32
C ILE A 144 -10.18 8.04 7.51
N ALA A 145 -11.22 8.84 7.34
CA ALA A 145 -12.07 9.30 8.44
C ALA A 145 -12.72 8.14 9.21
N ASP A 146 -13.10 7.07 8.52
CA ASP A 146 -13.76 5.91 9.08
C ASP A 146 -12.81 4.91 9.77
N PRO A 147 -13.34 3.98 10.59
CA PRO A 147 -12.57 2.90 11.21
C PRO A 147 -11.91 1.96 10.18
N PRO A 148 -10.77 1.31 10.54
CA PRO A 148 -10.02 0.44 9.62
C PRO A 148 -10.85 -0.66 8.96
N GLN A 149 -11.82 -1.26 9.66
CA GLN A 149 -12.68 -2.32 9.13
C GLN A 149 -13.60 -1.81 8.02
N VAL A 150 -14.13 -0.58 8.18
CA VAL A 150 -14.96 0.07 7.16
C VAL A 150 -14.13 0.40 5.92
N LEU A 151 -12.91 0.91 6.12
CA LEU A 151 -11.98 1.20 5.02
C LEU A 151 -11.60 -0.09 4.27
N ALA A 152 -11.29 -1.17 4.99
CA ALA A 152 -10.99 -2.47 4.40
C ALA A 152 -12.16 -3.00 3.55
N ALA A 153 -13.39 -2.90 4.04
CA ALA A 153 -14.59 -3.31 3.29
C ALA A 153 -14.78 -2.47 2.01
N ARG A 154 -14.56 -1.15 2.07
CA ARG A 154 -14.61 -0.27 0.87
C ARG A 154 -13.54 -0.62 -0.16
N ILE A 155 -12.32 -0.87 0.29
CA ILE A 155 -11.22 -1.29 -0.59
C ILE A 155 -11.56 -2.62 -1.26
N ARG A 156 -12.02 -3.60 -0.49
CA ARG A 156 -12.44 -4.90 -1.01
C ARG A 156 -13.51 -4.75 -2.10
N ALA A 157 -14.58 -4.01 -1.84
CA ALA A 157 -15.65 -3.78 -2.81
C ALA A 157 -15.13 -3.14 -4.10
N ALA A 158 -14.23 -2.15 -4.01
CA ALA A 158 -13.64 -1.51 -5.18
C ALA A 158 -12.73 -2.45 -5.99
N LEU A 159 -12.01 -3.37 -5.32
CA LEU A 159 -11.19 -4.39 -5.99
C LEU A 159 -12.02 -5.44 -6.72
N GLU A 160 -13.17 -5.83 -6.16
CA GLU A 160 -14.10 -6.79 -6.76
C GLU A 160 -14.79 -6.21 -8.00
N LEU A 161 -15.22 -4.94 -7.96
CA LEU A 161 -15.81 -4.22 -9.11
C LEU A 161 -14.84 -4.13 -10.30
N ASN A 162 -13.55 -3.94 -10.03
CA ASN A 162 -12.52 -3.89 -11.09
C ASN A 162 -12.18 -5.28 -11.67
N ARG A 163 -12.58 -6.38 -11.04
CA ARG A 163 -12.47 -7.74 -11.60
C ARG A 163 -13.61 -8.07 -12.55
N GLY A 164 -14.82 -7.57 -12.33
CA GLY A 164 -15.99 -7.81 -13.18
C GLY A 164 -15.99 -7.07 -14.51
N GLY A 165 -15.07 -6.11 -14.73
CA GLY A 165 -14.93 -5.39 -15.99
C GLY A 165 -14.07 -6.07 -17.05
N ALA A 166 -13.42 -7.18 -16.73
CA ALA A 166 -12.72 -8.05 -17.68
C ALA A 166 -13.63 -9.24 -18.04
N GLU A 167 -14.75 -8.97 -18.72
CA GLU A 167 -15.56 -10.04 -19.31
C GLU A 167 -14.72 -10.79 -20.35
N ASP A 168 -14.67 -12.09 -20.17
CA ASP A 168 -13.98 -13.05 -21.04
C ASP A 168 -14.49 -12.91 -22.49
N PRO A 169 -13.62 -12.68 -23.50
CA PRO A 169 -14.03 -12.59 -24.91
C PRO A 169 -14.60 -13.90 -25.46
N GLU A 170 -14.49 -15.02 -24.76
CA GLU A 170 -14.96 -16.32 -25.25
C GLU A 170 -16.48 -16.52 -25.11
N GLU A 171 -17.19 -15.86 -24.21
CA GLU A 171 -18.65 -15.99 -24.11
C GLU A 171 -19.44 -15.38 -25.25
N ARG A 172 -18.84 -14.51 -26.07
CA ARG A 172 -19.51 -13.92 -27.25
C ARG A 172 -19.53 -14.80 -28.48
N ARG A 173 -18.80 -15.93 -28.52
CA ARG A 173 -18.77 -16.83 -29.68
C ARG A 173 -19.81 -17.96 -29.66
N GLY A 174 -20.58 -18.12 -28.58
CA GLY A 174 -21.51 -19.22 -28.38
C GLY A 174 -22.96 -18.97 -28.81
N LYS A 175 -23.32 -17.77 -29.30
CA LYS A 175 -24.72 -17.48 -29.71
C LYS A 175 -24.82 -17.01 -31.18
N ALA A 176 -24.38 -17.83 -32.11
CA ALA A 176 -24.83 -17.77 -33.49
C ALA A 176 -25.57 -19.06 -33.75
N ALA A 177 -26.90 -19.00 -33.69
CA ALA A 177 -27.79 -20.10 -34.05
C ALA A 177 -27.87 -20.27 -35.54
N PRO A 178 -28.10 -21.47 -36.05
CA PRO A 178 -28.18 -21.75 -37.47
C PRO A 178 -29.57 -21.44 -38.00
N HIS A 179 -29.58 -20.93 -39.23
CA HIS A 179 -30.66 -21.10 -40.18
C HIS A 179 -30.11 -21.62 -41.47
#